data_f02204e55ce671f9b989cf1559721b3c
#
_entry.id   f02204e55ce671f9b989cf1559721b3c
#
_cell.length_a   1.000
_cell.length_b   1.000
_cell.length_c   1.000
_cell.angle_alpha   90.00
_cell.angle_beta   90.00
_cell.angle_gamma   90.00
#
_symmetry.space_group_name_H-M   'P 1'
#
loop_
_entity.id
_entity.type
_entity.pdbx_description
1 polymer ?
#
loop_
_entity_poly.entity_id
_entity_poly.type
_entity_poly.pdbx_seq_one_letter_code
_entity_poly.pdbx_strand_id
1 'polypeptide(L)'
;QPQKAGLKLGIDTYMDKFPDWFGKYFPTLMRNEKTHFYGYLQTPSGHTLGLVSQQPVASWSVDYNLGYQDPAPFWFMGHRIESLNLDLLNELPLPARHPQNLYELKQGESKEWIFTFVNVGNLDNLEHAIARVSDIPLIDIRQTSHAAREEASFTLTADNPNVKVTNDAGKELPVVLTKTKGNRWIGKVRLEDAGLYTLSVRSGNKVAEAIWTVHHPWQWVMEKARENAARY
;
A
#
# COMPACT_ATOMS: atom_id res chain seq x y z
N GLN A 1 -21.90 -27.82 -3.94
CA GLN A 1 -20.54 -27.29 -4.08
C GLN A 1 -20.57 -25.84 -3.67
N PRO A 2 -19.60 -25.34 -2.86
CA PRO A 2 -19.54 -23.93 -2.53
C PRO A 2 -19.34 -23.14 -3.83
N GLN A 3 -20.23 -22.19 -4.10
CA GLN A 3 -20.02 -21.27 -5.21
C GLN A 3 -18.92 -20.29 -4.83
N LYS A 4 -17.88 -20.23 -5.62
CA LYS A 4 -16.88 -19.16 -5.54
C LYS A 4 -17.54 -17.91 -6.10
N ALA A 5 -17.65 -16.88 -5.30
CA ALA A 5 -18.20 -15.60 -5.70
C ALA A 5 -17.22 -14.50 -5.33
N GLY A 6 -16.92 -13.63 -6.26
CA GLY A 6 -16.27 -12.35 -5.99
C GLY A 6 -17.27 -11.41 -5.30
N LEU A 7 -16.81 -10.65 -4.32
CA LEU A 7 -17.57 -9.58 -3.68
C LEU A 7 -16.77 -8.30 -3.73
N LYS A 8 -17.34 -7.27 -4.33
CA LYS A 8 -16.69 -5.98 -4.56
C LYS A 8 -17.46 -4.86 -3.87
N LEU A 9 -16.76 -3.94 -3.21
CA LEU A 9 -17.30 -2.68 -2.73
C LEU A 9 -16.73 -1.56 -3.61
N GLY A 10 -17.60 -0.80 -4.29
CA GLY A 10 -17.23 0.40 -5.04
C GLY A 10 -17.37 1.65 -4.16
N ILE A 11 -16.40 2.55 -4.24
CA ILE A 11 -16.45 3.89 -3.64
C ILE A 11 -16.28 4.88 -4.78
N ASP A 12 -17.37 5.53 -5.18
CA ASP A 12 -17.38 6.41 -6.33
C ASP A 12 -17.02 7.85 -5.94
N THR A 13 -16.12 8.44 -6.70
CA THR A 13 -15.88 9.88 -6.70
C THR A 13 -16.56 10.46 -7.93
N TYR A 14 -17.58 11.28 -7.71
CA TYR A 14 -18.37 11.87 -8.77
C TYR A 14 -17.95 13.30 -9.09
N MET A 15 -17.74 13.61 -10.38
CA MET A 15 -17.44 14.93 -10.88
C MET A 15 -18.58 15.45 -11.76
N ASP A 16 -19.39 16.37 -11.23
CA ASP A 16 -20.56 16.90 -11.94
C ASP A 16 -20.22 17.80 -13.11
N LYS A 17 -19.17 18.59 -12.99
CA LYS A 17 -18.78 19.57 -13.99
C LYS A 17 -17.27 19.67 -14.11
N PHE A 18 -16.81 19.84 -15.34
CA PHE A 18 -15.50 20.33 -15.64
C PHE A 18 -15.51 21.85 -15.63
N PRO A 19 -14.65 22.57 -14.89
CA PRO A 19 -13.44 22.15 -14.19
C PRO A 19 -13.55 22.02 -12.66
N ASP A 20 -14.70 21.74 -12.08
CA ASP A 20 -14.95 21.69 -10.62
C ASP A 20 -14.35 20.48 -9.90
N TRP A 21 -13.20 20.02 -10.32
CA TRP A 21 -12.53 18.87 -9.73
C TRP A 21 -11.63 19.19 -8.54
N PHE A 22 -11.33 20.48 -8.29
CA PHE A 22 -10.43 20.88 -7.19
C PHE A 22 -10.89 20.45 -5.79
N GLY A 23 -12.18 20.26 -5.61
CA GLY A 23 -12.79 19.79 -4.37
C GLY A 23 -13.14 18.29 -4.36
N LYS A 24 -12.86 17.55 -5.44
CA LYS A 24 -13.20 16.12 -5.53
C LYS A 24 -12.05 15.27 -5.02
N TYR A 25 -12.38 14.20 -4.29
CA TYR A 25 -11.41 13.28 -3.74
C TYR A 25 -11.09 12.17 -4.72
N PHE A 26 -9.80 11.94 -4.96
CA PHE A 26 -9.30 10.87 -5.81
C PHE A 26 -8.51 9.86 -4.99
N PRO A 27 -8.68 8.55 -5.25
CA PRO A 27 -7.81 7.53 -4.68
C PRO A 27 -6.36 7.84 -5.07
N THR A 28 -5.49 8.06 -4.08
CA THR A 28 -4.12 8.49 -4.33
C THR A 28 -3.11 7.44 -3.91
N LEU A 29 -3.28 6.84 -2.73
CA LEU A 29 -2.51 5.72 -2.26
C LEU A 29 -3.45 4.70 -1.64
N MET A 30 -3.31 3.44 -2.06
CA MET A 30 -4.00 2.32 -1.45
C MET A 30 -2.99 1.23 -1.14
N ARG A 31 -3.14 0.64 0.04
CA ARG A 31 -2.30 -0.47 0.48
C ARG A 31 -3.16 -1.60 1.02
N ASN A 32 -2.81 -2.80 0.60
CA ASN A 32 -3.48 -4.02 0.97
C ASN A 32 -2.47 -4.96 1.61
N GLU A 33 -2.39 -4.90 2.92
CA GLU A 33 -1.50 -5.72 3.72
C GLU A 33 -2.14 -7.08 4.02
N LYS A 34 -1.37 -8.03 4.53
CA LYS A 34 -1.87 -9.39 4.84
C LYS A 34 -3.01 -9.42 5.86
N THR A 35 -3.13 -8.41 6.69
CA THR A 35 -4.06 -8.40 7.83
C THR A 35 -4.95 -7.16 7.89
N HIS A 36 -4.76 -6.19 6.99
CA HIS A 36 -5.50 -4.93 7.00
C HIS A 36 -5.41 -4.24 5.64
N PHE A 37 -6.20 -3.20 5.49
CA PHE A 37 -6.19 -2.30 4.34
C PHE A 37 -6.13 -0.86 4.83
N TYR A 38 -5.37 -0.02 4.15
CA TYR A 38 -5.43 1.42 4.35
C TYR A 38 -5.00 2.20 3.10
N GLY A 39 -5.41 3.46 3.06
CA GLY A 39 -5.05 4.36 1.99
C GLY A 39 -5.54 5.77 2.24
N TYR A 40 -5.45 6.61 1.22
CA TYR A 40 -6.06 7.93 1.25
C TYR A 40 -6.53 8.37 -0.11
N LEU A 41 -7.54 9.22 -0.07
CA LEU A 41 -8.05 9.97 -1.21
C LEU A 41 -7.68 11.44 -1.02
N GLN A 42 -7.20 12.08 -2.07
CA GLN A 42 -6.77 13.47 -2.01
C GLN A 42 -7.44 14.30 -3.09
N THR A 43 -7.78 15.55 -2.75
CA THR A 43 -8.24 16.53 -3.73
C THR A 43 -7.03 17.22 -4.38
N PRO A 44 -7.16 17.79 -5.59
CA PRO A 44 -6.12 18.63 -6.17
C PRO A 44 -5.75 19.86 -5.33
N SER A 45 -6.65 20.31 -4.46
CA SER A 45 -6.37 21.38 -3.49
C SER A 45 -5.61 20.92 -2.24
N GLY A 46 -5.26 19.62 -2.13
CA GLY A 46 -4.45 19.06 -1.06
C GLY A 46 -5.23 18.55 0.16
N HIS A 47 -6.57 18.64 0.19
CA HIS A 47 -7.34 18.02 1.25
C HIS A 47 -7.25 16.51 1.17
N THR A 48 -7.06 15.87 2.32
CA THR A 48 -6.80 14.42 2.40
C THR A 48 -7.82 13.74 3.30
N LEU A 49 -8.43 12.68 2.77
CA LEU A 49 -9.33 11.78 3.48
C LEU A 49 -8.64 10.41 3.61
N GLY A 50 -8.34 9.99 4.83
CA GLY A 50 -7.81 8.65 5.11
C GLY A 50 -8.93 7.61 5.08
N LEU A 51 -8.59 6.42 4.62
CA LEU A 51 -9.46 5.25 4.59
C LEU A 51 -8.70 4.06 5.17
N VAL A 52 -9.31 3.36 6.13
CA VAL A 52 -8.68 2.23 6.80
C VAL A 52 -9.69 1.16 7.16
N SER A 53 -9.26 -0.10 7.07
CA SER A 53 -9.97 -1.26 7.60
C SER A 53 -9.02 -2.12 8.44
N GLN A 54 -9.51 -2.60 9.57
CA GLN A 54 -8.81 -3.58 10.42
C GLN A 54 -8.81 -4.99 9.78
N GLN A 55 -9.75 -5.24 8.86
CA GLN A 55 -9.86 -6.48 8.11
C GLN A 55 -9.12 -6.34 6.77
N PRO A 56 -8.45 -7.39 6.28
CA PRO A 56 -7.83 -7.38 4.97
C PRO A 56 -8.91 -7.41 3.87
N VAL A 57 -8.61 -6.80 2.74
CA VAL A 57 -9.33 -7.00 1.48
C VAL A 57 -8.50 -7.84 0.52
N ALA A 58 -9.12 -8.52 -0.41
CA ALA A 58 -8.41 -9.41 -1.33
C ALA A 58 -7.49 -8.63 -2.29
N SER A 59 -8.02 -7.56 -2.88
CA SER A 59 -7.30 -6.65 -3.76
C SER A 59 -8.01 -5.31 -3.87
N TRP A 60 -7.44 -4.39 -4.65
CA TRP A 60 -8.09 -3.13 -5.00
C TRP A 60 -7.74 -2.71 -6.42
N SER A 61 -8.62 -1.95 -7.04
CA SER A 61 -8.39 -1.29 -8.32
C SER A 61 -9.03 0.08 -8.36
N VAL A 62 -8.59 0.91 -9.28
CA VAL A 62 -9.21 2.20 -9.58
C VAL A 62 -9.67 2.15 -11.03
N ASP A 63 -10.96 2.31 -11.25
CA ASP A 63 -11.55 2.27 -12.57
C ASP A 63 -12.13 3.63 -12.95
N TYR A 64 -11.79 4.09 -14.15
CA TYR A 64 -12.48 5.19 -14.78
C TYR A 64 -13.71 4.65 -15.50
N ASN A 65 -14.88 4.86 -14.91
CA ASN A 65 -16.11 4.50 -15.58
C ASN A 65 -16.54 5.62 -16.53
N LEU A 66 -16.24 5.48 -17.80
CA LEU A 66 -16.61 6.44 -18.84
C LEU A 66 -18.05 6.26 -19.34
N GLY A 67 -18.87 5.47 -18.65
CA GLY A 67 -20.28 5.32 -19.01
C GLY A 67 -20.52 4.75 -20.41
N TYR A 68 -19.66 3.87 -20.91
CA TYR A 68 -19.81 3.27 -22.25
C TYR A 68 -21.11 2.49 -22.47
N GLN A 69 -21.88 2.27 -21.43
CA GLN A 69 -23.18 1.59 -21.52
C GLN A 69 -24.37 2.55 -21.59
N ASP A 70 -24.13 3.86 -21.42
CA ASP A 70 -25.17 4.86 -21.53
C ASP A 70 -25.17 5.46 -22.96
N PRO A 71 -26.32 5.58 -23.66
CA PRO A 71 -26.39 6.15 -24.98
C PRO A 71 -25.96 7.64 -25.05
N ALA A 72 -25.88 8.33 -23.94
CA ALA A 72 -25.28 9.66 -23.86
C ALA A 72 -23.83 9.56 -23.35
N PRO A 73 -22.82 9.92 -24.14
CA PRO A 73 -21.43 9.87 -23.69
C PRO A 73 -21.23 10.85 -22.53
N PHE A 74 -21.12 10.34 -21.30
CA PHE A 74 -20.96 11.11 -20.06
C PHE A 74 -19.79 12.08 -20.11
N TRP A 75 -18.73 11.75 -20.82
CA TRP A 75 -17.58 12.65 -20.99
C TRP A 75 -17.97 13.97 -21.73
N PHE A 76 -19.00 13.91 -22.56
CA PHE A 76 -19.50 15.09 -23.30
C PHE A 76 -20.24 16.06 -22.37
N MET A 77 -20.78 15.55 -21.26
CA MET A 77 -21.46 16.33 -20.23
C MET A 77 -20.55 16.73 -19.07
N GLY A 78 -19.26 16.38 -19.13
CA GLY A 78 -18.29 16.70 -18.07
C GLY A 78 -18.37 15.80 -16.83
N HIS A 79 -19.15 14.73 -16.86
CA HIS A 79 -19.23 13.77 -15.77
C HIS A 79 -18.11 12.71 -15.91
N ARG A 80 -17.31 12.58 -14.85
CA ARG A 80 -16.37 11.47 -14.68
C ARG A 80 -16.67 10.79 -13.37
N ILE A 81 -16.71 9.47 -13.40
CA ILE A 81 -16.81 8.65 -12.21
C ILE A 81 -15.47 7.92 -12.10
N GLU A 82 -14.78 8.14 -11.01
CA GLU A 82 -13.63 7.35 -10.62
C GLU A 82 -14.05 6.46 -9.46
N SER A 83 -14.03 5.14 -9.69
CA SER A 83 -14.41 4.17 -8.67
C SER A 83 -13.16 3.56 -8.08
N LEU A 84 -12.99 3.68 -6.76
CA LEU A 84 -12.12 2.81 -5.99
C LEU A 84 -12.88 1.51 -5.73
N ASN A 85 -12.44 0.42 -6.32
CA ASN A 85 -13.00 -0.89 -6.09
C ASN A 85 -12.16 -1.65 -5.06
N LEU A 86 -12.79 -2.13 -4.01
CA LEU A 86 -12.19 -2.99 -3.01
C LEU A 86 -12.75 -4.40 -3.20
N ASP A 87 -11.92 -5.33 -3.64
CA ASP A 87 -12.30 -6.74 -3.74
C ASP A 87 -12.26 -7.35 -2.34
N LEU A 88 -13.42 -7.51 -1.72
CA LEU A 88 -13.55 -8.10 -0.38
C LEU A 88 -13.29 -9.60 -0.43
N LEU A 89 -13.79 -10.25 -1.46
CA LEU A 89 -13.52 -11.64 -1.82
C LEU A 89 -13.11 -11.71 -3.29
N ASN A 90 -12.16 -12.56 -3.62
CA ASN A 90 -11.74 -12.83 -4.98
C ASN A 90 -12.16 -14.24 -5.39
N GLU A 91 -12.44 -14.46 -6.68
CA GLU A 91 -12.84 -15.76 -7.22
C GLU A 91 -11.69 -16.79 -7.21
N LEU A 92 -10.47 -16.31 -7.29
CA LEU A 92 -9.27 -17.15 -7.39
C LEU A 92 -8.38 -16.98 -6.15
N PRO A 93 -7.61 -18.02 -5.76
CA PRO A 93 -6.60 -17.89 -4.74
C PRO A 93 -5.60 -16.79 -5.10
N LEU A 94 -5.25 -15.98 -4.11
CA LEU A 94 -4.31 -14.88 -4.27
C LEU A 94 -2.86 -15.36 -4.11
N PRO A 95 -1.89 -14.69 -4.77
CA PRO A 95 -0.46 -14.93 -4.53
C PRO A 95 -0.09 -14.75 -3.05
N ALA A 96 0.97 -15.42 -2.61
CA ALA A 96 1.39 -15.45 -1.18
C ALA A 96 1.64 -14.07 -0.54
N ARG A 97 1.88 -13.03 -1.34
CA ARG A 97 2.04 -11.65 -0.86
C ARG A 97 0.73 -10.98 -0.43
N HIS A 98 -0.40 -11.44 -0.97
CA HIS A 98 -1.72 -10.90 -0.67
C HIS A 98 -2.29 -11.52 0.60
N PRO A 99 -3.34 -10.91 1.18
CA PRO A 99 -4.13 -11.54 2.22
C PRO A 99 -4.62 -12.91 1.75
N GLN A 100 -4.54 -13.89 2.61
CA GLN A 100 -4.94 -15.27 2.29
C GLN A 100 -6.36 -15.56 2.80
N ASN A 101 -7.00 -16.60 2.24
CA ASN A 101 -8.35 -17.04 2.64
C ASN A 101 -9.48 -16.03 2.35
N LEU A 102 -9.28 -15.19 1.32
CA LEU A 102 -10.29 -14.22 0.85
C LEU A 102 -10.83 -14.58 -0.54
N TYR A 103 -10.94 -15.86 -0.86
CA TYR A 103 -11.45 -16.35 -2.14
C TYR A 103 -12.68 -17.25 -2.00
N GLU A 104 -13.07 -17.59 -0.77
CA GLU A 104 -14.27 -18.40 -0.52
C GLU A 104 -15.00 -18.00 0.75
N LEU A 105 -16.30 -18.25 0.76
CA LEU A 105 -17.15 -18.19 1.92
C LEU A 105 -17.86 -19.54 2.03
N LYS A 106 -17.65 -20.26 3.15
CA LYS A 106 -18.27 -21.55 3.39
C LYS A 106 -19.73 -21.39 3.76
N GLN A 107 -20.52 -22.44 3.55
CA GLN A 107 -21.91 -22.45 3.96
C GLN A 107 -22.05 -22.18 5.48
N GLY A 108 -22.83 -21.15 5.84
CA GLY A 108 -23.01 -20.72 7.22
C GLY A 108 -21.89 -19.83 7.76
N GLU A 109 -20.84 -19.58 7.00
CA GLU A 109 -19.79 -18.62 7.37
C GLU A 109 -20.24 -17.19 7.03
N SER A 110 -19.87 -16.23 7.87
CA SER A 110 -20.01 -14.80 7.61
C SER A 110 -18.67 -14.11 7.76
N LYS A 111 -18.46 -13.07 6.97
CA LYS A 111 -17.29 -12.16 7.09
C LYS A 111 -17.80 -10.73 7.17
N GLU A 112 -17.13 -9.91 7.95
CA GLU A 112 -17.47 -8.51 8.15
C GLU A 112 -16.26 -7.64 7.82
N TRP A 113 -16.51 -6.53 7.14
CA TRP A 113 -15.52 -5.48 6.86
C TRP A 113 -16.04 -4.15 7.38
N ILE A 114 -15.25 -3.49 8.20
CA ILE A 114 -15.54 -2.17 8.73
C ILE A 114 -14.52 -1.20 8.17
N PHE A 115 -15.00 -0.24 7.38
CA PHE A 115 -14.18 0.83 6.81
C PHE A 115 -14.40 2.12 7.60
N THR A 116 -13.29 2.74 8.01
CA THR A 116 -13.29 4.02 8.71
C THR A 116 -12.71 5.09 7.80
N PHE A 117 -13.50 6.13 7.54
CA PHE A 117 -13.02 7.36 6.91
C PHE A 117 -12.59 8.34 8.00
N VAL A 118 -11.44 8.97 7.81
CA VAL A 118 -10.90 9.96 8.75
C VAL A 118 -10.44 11.20 8.00
N ASN A 119 -10.90 12.37 8.46
CA ASN A 119 -10.42 13.65 7.91
C ASN A 119 -8.98 13.86 8.38
N VAL A 120 -8.05 13.91 7.46
CA VAL A 120 -6.62 14.12 7.69
C VAL A 120 -6.25 15.59 7.57
N GLY A 121 -6.98 16.32 6.72
CA GLY A 121 -6.71 17.72 6.38
C GLY A 121 -5.48 17.86 5.49
N ASN A 122 -4.29 17.63 6.02
CA ASN A 122 -3.01 17.69 5.31
C ASN A 122 -2.34 16.30 5.32
N LEU A 123 -1.69 15.94 4.22
CA LEU A 123 -1.00 14.66 4.04
C LEU A 123 0.04 14.36 5.13
N ASP A 124 0.73 15.37 5.65
CA ASP A 124 1.70 15.22 6.74
C ASP A 124 1.11 14.63 8.03
N ASN A 125 -0.21 14.73 8.18
CA ASN A 125 -0.94 14.20 9.34
C ASN A 125 -1.51 12.79 9.11
N LEU A 126 -1.29 12.17 7.94
CA LEU A 126 -1.93 10.91 7.55
C LEU A 126 -1.69 9.79 8.56
N GLU A 127 -0.41 9.51 8.88
CA GLU A 127 -0.06 8.45 9.82
C GLU A 127 -0.68 8.68 11.20
N HIS A 128 -0.65 9.93 11.68
CA HIS A 128 -1.24 10.27 12.97
C HIS A 128 -2.77 10.09 12.96
N ALA A 129 -3.43 10.48 11.88
CA ALA A 129 -4.87 10.34 11.75
C ALA A 129 -5.30 8.86 11.68
N ILE A 130 -4.59 8.03 10.91
CA ILE A 130 -4.87 6.60 10.81
C ILE A 130 -4.56 5.89 12.13
N ALA A 131 -3.44 6.21 12.79
CA ALA A 131 -3.07 5.60 14.08
C ALA A 131 -4.05 5.91 15.23
N ARG A 132 -4.85 6.98 15.12
CA ARG A 132 -5.91 7.28 16.11
C ARG A 132 -7.14 6.39 15.98
N VAL A 133 -7.39 5.84 14.81
CA VAL A 133 -8.61 5.07 14.50
C VAL A 133 -8.32 3.60 14.20
N SER A 134 -7.05 3.20 14.23
CA SER A 134 -6.63 1.82 13.96
C SER A 134 -5.37 1.45 14.76
N ASP A 135 -5.13 0.16 14.91
CA ASP A 135 -3.93 -0.44 15.55
C ASP A 135 -2.96 -1.04 14.52
N ILE A 136 -3.13 -0.69 13.24
CA ILE A 136 -2.29 -1.21 12.16
C ILE A 136 -0.88 -0.60 12.22
N PRO A 137 0.17 -1.39 11.92
CA PRO A 137 1.50 -0.83 11.77
C PRO A 137 1.60 0.01 10.49
N LEU A 138 2.13 1.23 10.60
CA LEU A 138 2.33 2.14 9.48
C LEU A 138 3.82 2.30 9.21
N ILE A 139 4.25 1.97 8.00
CA ILE A 139 5.65 2.05 7.56
C ILE A 139 5.79 3.22 6.60
N ASP A 140 6.69 4.16 6.90
CA ASP A 140 7.11 5.21 5.98
C ASP A 140 8.57 5.00 5.56
N ILE A 141 8.77 4.86 4.25
CA ILE A 141 10.07 4.74 3.60
C ILE A 141 10.17 5.87 2.57
N ARG A 142 11.07 6.81 2.82
CA ARG A 142 11.29 7.94 1.90
C ARG A 142 12.07 7.55 0.65
N GLN A 143 12.95 6.58 0.78
CA GLN A 143 13.78 6.10 -0.33
C GLN A 143 13.64 4.58 -0.45
N THR A 144 13.12 4.13 -1.56
CA THR A 144 12.86 2.70 -1.85
C THR A 144 13.96 2.04 -2.67
N SER A 145 14.93 2.82 -3.20
CA SER A 145 16.05 2.32 -3.99
C SER A 145 17.38 2.77 -3.37
N HIS A 146 18.31 1.85 -3.18
CA HIS A 146 19.61 2.07 -2.57
C HIS A 146 20.71 1.39 -3.38
N ALA A 147 21.95 1.89 -3.24
CA ALA A 147 23.12 1.12 -3.67
C ALA A 147 23.50 0.07 -2.61
N ALA A 148 24.10 -1.04 -3.06
CA ALA A 148 24.62 -2.03 -2.13
C ALA A 148 25.63 -1.41 -1.16
N ARG A 149 25.58 -1.83 0.10
CA ARG A 149 26.36 -1.35 1.26
C ARG A 149 25.91 0.01 1.80
N GLU A 150 24.82 0.59 1.31
CA GLU A 150 24.22 1.77 1.93
C GLU A 150 23.38 1.41 3.16
N GLU A 151 23.21 2.39 4.05
CA GLU A 151 22.27 2.31 5.16
C GLU A 151 20.91 2.83 4.70
N ALA A 152 19.88 2.00 4.80
CA ALA A 152 18.49 2.40 4.60
C ALA A 152 17.88 2.79 5.96
N SER A 153 16.99 3.77 5.94
CA SER A 153 16.23 4.21 7.11
C SER A 153 14.73 4.19 6.82
N PHE A 154 13.95 3.98 7.86
CA PHE A 154 12.49 4.03 7.81
C PHE A 154 11.94 4.59 9.12
N THR A 155 10.73 5.13 9.07
CA THR A 155 9.96 5.42 10.27
C THR A 155 8.81 4.42 10.40
N LEU A 156 8.40 4.19 11.63
CA LEU A 156 7.36 3.23 11.95
C LEU A 156 6.47 3.79 13.05
N THR A 157 5.15 3.69 12.86
CA THR A 157 4.15 3.93 13.89
C THR A 157 3.48 2.59 14.19
N ALA A 158 3.78 2.03 15.38
CA ALA A 158 3.25 0.75 15.81
C ALA A 158 3.45 0.52 17.31
N ASP A 159 2.56 -0.25 17.92
CA ASP A 159 2.70 -0.68 19.31
C ASP A 159 3.54 -1.95 19.38
N ASN A 160 4.63 -1.89 20.19
CA ASN A 160 5.54 -3.02 20.41
C ASN A 160 5.91 -3.80 19.15
N PRO A 161 6.48 -3.15 18.11
CA PRO A 161 6.72 -3.77 16.83
C PRO A 161 7.82 -4.85 16.91
N ASN A 162 7.57 -5.97 16.24
CA ASN A 162 8.60 -6.93 15.86
C ASN A 162 8.97 -6.64 14.41
N VAL A 163 10.23 -6.23 14.19
CA VAL A 163 10.72 -5.77 12.90
C VAL A 163 11.76 -6.76 12.38
N LYS A 164 11.59 -7.19 11.13
CA LYS A 164 12.53 -8.04 10.41
C LYS A 164 12.81 -7.47 9.03
N VAL A 165 14.06 -7.56 8.61
CA VAL A 165 14.47 -7.29 7.23
C VAL A 165 15.11 -8.54 6.66
N THR A 166 14.58 -9.03 5.55
CA THR A 166 15.10 -10.22 4.86
C THR A 166 15.42 -9.88 3.42
N ASN A 167 16.50 -10.45 2.88
CA ASN A 167 16.76 -10.38 1.45
C ASN A 167 15.98 -11.46 0.69
N ASP A 168 16.06 -11.49 -0.64
CA ASP A 168 15.42 -12.46 -1.53
C ASP A 168 15.91 -13.90 -1.34
N ALA A 169 17.12 -14.09 -0.78
CA ALA A 169 17.63 -15.40 -0.36
C ALA A 169 17.11 -15.84 1.03
N GLY A 170 16.26 -15.04 1.68
CA GLY A 170 15.72 -15.35 3.01
C GLY A 170 16.67 -15.06 4.18
N LYS A 171 17.82 -14.42 3.93
CA LYS A 171 18.76 -14.04 5.00
C LYS A 171 18.20 -12.83 5.76
N GLU A 172 18.08 -12.96 7.07
CA GLU A 172 17.69 -11.86 7.98
C GLU A 172 18.88 -10.94 8.25
N LEU A 173 18.64 -9.62 8.21
CA LEU A 173 19.64 -8.59 8.48
C LEU A 173 19.40 -7.96 9.86
N PRO A 174 20.47 -7.56 10.56
CA PRO A 174 20.34 -6.84 11.82
C PRO A 174 19.72 -5.45 11.60
N VAL A 175 18.68 -5.15 12.38
CA VAL A 175 17.98 -3.87 12.36
C VAL A 175 18.26 -3.14 13.67
N VAL A 176 18.68 -1.88 13.57
CA VAL A 176 18.74 -0.98 14.73
C VAL A 176 17.41 -0.24 14.81
N LEU A 177 16.64 -0.48 15.86
CA LEU A 177 15.34 0.14 16.09
C LEU A 177 15.38 1.03 17.33
N THR A 178 15.09 2.31 17.16
CA THR A 178 15.09 3.31 18.22
C THR A 178 13.71 3.88 18.45
N LYS A 179 13.17 3.72 19.65
CA LYS A 179 11.90 4.32 20.04
C LYS A 179 12.05 5.83 20.19
N THR A 180 11.13 6.59 19.65
CA THR A 180 11.08 8.04 19.75
C THR A 180 9.96 8.46 20.73
N LYS A 181 8.91 9.09 20.27
CA LYS A 181 7.79 9.55 21.09
C LYS A 181 6.54 8.68 20.86
N GLY A 182 5.90 8.25 21.96
CA GLY A 182 4.69 7.45 21.89
C GLY A 182 4.96 6.07 21.27
N ASN A 183 4.27 5.74 20.20
CA ASN A 183 4.41 4.50 19.43
C ASN A 183 5.21 4.68 18.12
N ARG A 184 5.99 5.76 18.01
CA ARG A 184 6.86 6.01 16.85
C ARG A 184 8.27 5.49 17.06
N TRP A 185 8.86 4.96 15.98
CA TRP A 185 10.18 4.35 15.94
C TRP A 185 10.94 4.81 14.69
N ILE A 186 12.26 4.84 14.81
CA ILE A 186 13.16 5.01 13.67
C ILE A 186 13.96 3.73 13.54
N GLY A 187 13.94 3.13 12.37
CA GLY A 187 14.70 1.93 12.04
C GLY A 187 15.82 2.24 11.05
N LYS A 188 16.94 1.51 11.20
CA LYS A 188 18.09 1.55 10.31
C LYS A 188 18.57 0.14 10.04
N VAL A 189 18.95 -0.11 8.79
CA VAL A 189 19.47 -1.39 8.32
C VAL A 189 20.53 -1.15 7.25
N ARG A 190 21.61 -1.91 7.28
CA ARG A 190 22.61 -1.90 6.22
C ARG A 190 22.24 -2.93 5.17
N LEU A 191 22.09 -2.48 3.91
CA LEU A 191 21.75 -3.31 2.77
C LEU A 191 23.05 -3.78 2.09
N GLU A 192 23.43 -5.04 2.28
CA GLU A 192 24.77 -5.52 1.92
C GLU A 192 24.94 -5.76 0.43
N ASP A 193 24.02 -6.47 -0.22
CA ASP A 193 24.12 -6.94 -1.59
C ASP A 193 23.02 -6.34 -2.47
N ALA A 194 23.22 -6.35 -3.79
CA ALA A 194 22.16 -6.03 -4.75
C ALA A 194 21.07 -7.11 -4.72
N GLY A 195 19.80 -6.70 -4.78
CA GLY A 195 18.64 -7.59 -4.73
C GLY A 195 17.42 -6.91 -4.12
N LEU A 196 16.41 -7.69 -3.76
CA LEU A 196 15.21 -7.22 -3.07
C LEU A 196 15.32 -7.48 -1.57
N TYR A 197 14.91 -6.51 -0.79
CA TYR A 197 14.84 -6.60 0.66
C TYR A 197 13.43 -6.30 1.13
N THR A 198 12.87 -7.18 1.94
CA THR A 198 11.55 -7.02 2.53
C THR A 198 11.68 -6.61 3.99
N LEU A 199 11.16 -5.43 4.31
CA LEU A 199 10.89 -4.99 5.68
C LEU A 199 9.52 -5.52 6.08
N SER A 200 9.47 -6.37 7.10
CA SER A 200 8.23 -6.89 7.67
C SER A 200 8.10 -6.39 9.12
N VAL A 201 6.97 -5.80 9.42
CA VAL A 201 6.63 -5.26 10.74
C VAL A 201 5.38 -5.95 11.24
N ARG A 202 5.49 -6.57 12.41
CA ARG A 202 4.36 -7.17 13.11
C ARG A 202 4.06 -6.37 14.39
N SER A 203 2.79 -6.01 14.57
CA SER A 203 2.27 -5.41 15.80
C SER A 203 1.00 -6.18 16.19
N GLY A 204 1.06 -6.90 17.32
CA GLY A 204 0.00 -7.85 17.68
C GLY A 204 -0.20 -8.91 16.59
N ASN A 205 -1.42 -9.00 16.07
CA ASN A 205 -1.78 -9.88 14.96
C ASN A 205 -1.70 -9.21 13.57
N LYS A 206 -1.36 -7.93 13.50
CA LYS A 206 -1.26 -7.15 12.26
C LYS A 206 0.15 -7.23 11.67
N VAL A 207 0.23 -7.26 10.35
CA VAL A 207 1.50 -7.31 9.61
C VAL A 207 1.46 -6.30 8.48
N ALA A 208 2.47 -5.44 8.41
CA ALA A 208 2.74 -4.57 7.27
C ALA A 208 4.10 -4.90 6.66
N GLU A 209 4.22 -4.72 5.34
CA GLU A 209 5.45 -5.00 4.60
C GLU A 209 5.80 -3.84 3.66
N ALA A 210 7.10 -3.60 3.51
CA ALA A 210 7.63 -2.68 2.53
C ALA A 210 8.87 -3.29 1.86
N ILE A 211 9.22 -2.81 0.66
CA ILE A 211 10.28 -3.39 -0.14
C ILE A 211 11.30 -2.32 -0.49
N TRP A 212 12.59 -2.64 -0.34
CA TRP A 212 13.69 -1.93 -0.95
C TRP A 212 14.22 -2.69 -2.15
N THR A 213 14.54 -1.95 -3.21
CA THR A 213 15.32 -2.44 -4.34
C THR A 213 16.75 -1.95 -4.17
N VAL A 214 17.70 -2.86 -4.12
CA VAL A 214 19.12 -2.54 -3.97
C VAL A 214 19.85 -2.86 -5.28
N HIS A 215 20.49 -1.86 -5.84
CA HIS A 215 21.27 -1.98 -7.06
C HIS A 215 22.78 -2.04 -6.78
N HIS A 216 23.55 -2.52 -7.73
CA HIS A 216 25.01 -2.43 -7.66
C HIS A 216 25.46 -0.96 -7.62
N PRO A 217 26.57 -0.62 -6.94
CA PRO A 217 27.13 0.73 -6.98
C PRO A 217 27.44 1.16 -8.42
N TRP A 218 27.27 2.44 -8.74
CA TRP A 218 27.53 2.99 -10.06
C TRP A 218 28.92 2.66 -10.60
N GLN A 219 29.93 2.65 -9.72
CA GLN A 219 31.29 2.25 -10.11
C GLN A 219 31.31 0.85 -10.72
N TRP A 220 30.64 -0.11 -10.10
CA TRP A 220 30.52 -1.48 -10.63
C TRP A 220 29.83 -1.50 -11.99
N VAL A 221 28.74 -0.73 -12.14
CA VAL A 221 28.01 -0.63 -13.42
C VAL A 221 28.91 -0.09 -14.53
N MET A 222 29.66 0.98 -14.25
CA MET A 222 30.59 1.59 -15.20
C MET A 222 31.75 0.65 -15.57
N GLU A 223 32.30 -0.08 -14.61
CA GLU A 223 33.33 -1.09 -14.85
C GLU A 223 32.81 -2.19 -15.77
N LYS A 224 31.60 -2.72 -15.48
CA LYS A 224 30.97 -3.74 -16.32
C LYS A 224 30.63 -3.25 -17.73
N ALA A 225 30.16 -2.02 -17.86
CA ALA A 225 29.92 -1.39 -19.16
C ALA A 225 31.22 -1.29 -19.98
N ARG A 226 32.32 -0.86 -19.34
CA ARG A 226 33.64 -0.77 -20.00
C ARG A 226 34.17 -2.14 -20.41
N GLU A 227 34.09 -3.15 -19.53
CA GLU A 227 34.50 -4.53 -19.86
C GLU A 227 33.71 -5.09 -21.04
N ASN A 228 32.41 -4.83 -21.11
CA ASN A 228 31.58 -5.28 -22.22
C ASN A 228 31.91 -4.53 -23.52
N ALA A 229 32.09 -3.21 -23.47
CA ALA A 229 32.46 -2.41 -24.63
C ALA A 229 33.84 -2.81 -25.22
N ALA A 230 34.75 -3.31 -24.37
CA ALA A 230 36.07 -3.78 -24.83
C ALA A 230 36.04 -5.17 -25.49
N ARG A 231 34.92 -5.89 -25.42
CA ARG A 231 34.72 -7.23 -26.02
C ARG A 231 34.12 -7.18 -27.42
N TYR A 232 33.66 -6.03 -27.87
CA TYR A 232 33.07 -5.77 -29.19
C TYR A 232 33.90 -4.70 -29.94
#